data_2845b99585b3756375cc410e0aff54ff
#
_entry.id   2845b99585b3756375cc410e0aff54ff
#
_cell.length_a   1.000
_cell.length_b   1.000
_cell.length_c   1.000
_cell.angle_alpha   90.00
_cell.angle_beta   90.00
_cell.angle_gamma   90.00
#
_symmetry.space_group_name_H-M   'P 1'
#
loop_
_entity.id
_entity.type
_entity.pdbx_description
1 polymer ?
#
loop_
_entity_poly.entity_id
_entity_poly.type
_entity_poly.pdbx_seq_one_letter_code
_entity_poly.pdbx_strand_id
1 'polypeptide(L)'
;MENKKMSLWKQCSPFLAGLQLPLLIAVVAAICSSIITVYGPTKIKEITNLISDGLMTEIDLEAVSSIASFLVILYVIGIILNYTQAYIFSTSIQHFSKRLRTAIAEKINRLPLAYFDRHSQGDTLSRVTNDVDTVAQSLNQSLGTVLSASFLLIAVLITMFGMNWILALVTVVSTLVGFTAVSVIMAKSQGYFKAQQNNLAAVNGYVEEMYSGHNVVTSYNAVEPTKETFAGLNQNLHDSIWKSQFISGIMMPAMVFVGNFSYVLVIIVGAALALEGYISIGIIVAFMVYVRTFSQPLSQIAQGITSLQQASAAMTRVFEFLGEEEMEDESHKERQLTNMKGEVVFDRVSFGYTPDKTIIHDFSATAHAGQKVAIVGPTGAGKTTIVNLLMKFYEIDKGSVRIDGVDTKAMKRSEVHDAFSMVLQDTWLFEGTIRDNLIYNQAGISEERVIEAAKAVGIHHFITTLPDGYDTVLDDTVTLSVGQKQLLTIARALLKDSPLLILDEATSSVDTRTEELIQKAMDRLMEGRTSFVIAHRLSTIRNADLILVMKDGNIIEQGNHEELMAQGGFYADLYNSQFTEDQVEE
;
A
#
# COMPACT_ATOMS: atom_id res chain seq x y z
N MET A 1 19.68 17.33 -9.72
CA MET A 1 18.82 17.70 -10.86
C MET A 1 17.42 17.88 -10.33
N GLU A 2 16.90 19.10 -10.33
CA GLU A 2 15.52 19.39 -9.92
C GLU A 2 14.54 18.73 -10.88
N ASN A 3 13.99 17.62 -10.45
CA ASN A 3 12.83 17.01 -11.12
C ASN A 3 11.65 17.98 -10.95
N LYS A 4 11.34 18.74 -12.00
CA LYS A 4 10.15 19.58 -12.11
C LYS A 4 8.96 18.69 -11.78
N LYS A 5 8.43 18.74 -10.54
CA LYS A 5 7.25 17.98 -10.11
C LYS A 5 6.13 18.25 -11.13
N MET A 6 5.85 17.29 -11.99
CA MET A 6 4.70 17.37 -12.90
C MET A 6 3.44 17.59 -12.08
N SER A 7 2.54 18.48 -12.50
CA SER A 7 1.29 18.68 -11.76
C SER A 7 0.54 17.35 -11.64
N LEU A 8 -0.06 17.08 -10.48
CA LEU A 8 -0.85 15.86 -10.24
C LEU A 8 -1.85 15.57 -11.38
N TRP A 9 -2.42 16.62 -11.95
CA TRP A 9 -3.33 16.49 -13.10
C TRP A 9 -2.68 15.82 -14.31
N LYS A 10 -1.44 16.18 -14.64
CA LYS A 10 -0.70 15.54 -15.74
C LYS A 10 -0.36 14.09 -15.46
N GLN A 11 -0.08 13.75 -14.19
CA GLN A 11 0.19 12.38 -13.77
C GLN A 11 -1.08 11.51 -13.80
N CYS A 12 -2.25 12.07 -13.46
CA CYS A 12 -3.54 11.38 -13.52
C CYS A 12 -4.06 11.17 -14.94
N SER A 13 -3.70 12.03 -15.90
CA SER A 13 -4.29 12.06 -17.24
C SER A 13 -4.24 10.73 -18.01
N PRO A 14 -3.15 9.92 -17.96
CA PRO A 14 -3.11 8.61 -18.61
C PRO A 14 -4.14 7.62 -18.04
N PHE A 15 -4.38 7.69 -16.73
CA PHE A 15 -5.34 6.81 -16.02
C PHE A 15 -6.79 7.21 -16.29
N LEU A 16 -7.05 8.45 -16.73
CA LEU A 16 -8.36 8.97 -17.12
C LEU A 16 -8.67 8.78 -18.62
N ALA A 17 -7.75 8.23 -19.40
CA ALA A 17 -7.96 7.99 -20.82
C ALA A 17 -9.21 7.13 -21.07
N GLY A 18 -10.09 7.58 -22.00
CA GLY A 18 -11.37 6.92 -22.30
C GLY A 18 -12.50 7.15 -21.28
N LEU A 19 -12.25 7.84 -20.15
CA LEU A 19 -13.29 8.22 -19.19
C LEU A 19 -13.81 9.65 -19.40
N GLN A 20 -13.21 10.41 -20.30
CA GLN A 20 -13.53 11.84 -20.52
C GLN A 20 -14.96 12.06 -20.97
N LEU A 21 -15.45 11.26 -21.94
CA LEU A 21 -16.82 11.38 -22.44
C LEU A 21 -17.87 11.01 -21.39
N PRO A 22 -17.79 9.87 -20.68
CA PRO A 22 -18.66 9.59 -19.54
C PRO A 22 -18.68 10.71 -18.49
N LEU A 23 -17.51 11.21 -18.10
CA LEU A 23 -17.41 12.30 -17.11
C LEU A 23 -18.08 13.59 -17.61
N LEU A 24 -17.97 13.92 -18.90
CA LEU A 24 -18.66 15.06 -19.48
C LEU A 24 -20.19 14.88 -19.41
N ILE A 25 -20.70 13.69 -19.71
CA ILE A 25 -22.13 13.37 -19.61
C ILE A 25 -22.61 13.54 -18.16
N ALA A 26 -21.82 13.06 -17.18
CA ALA A 26 -22.15 13.23 -15.77
C ALA A 26 -22.20 14.71 -15.34
N VAL A 27 -21.28 15.53 -15.83
CA VAL A 27 -21.28 16.99 -15.59
C VAL A 27 -22.51 17.64 -16.18
N VAL A 28 -22.90 17.31 -17.41
CA VAL A 28 -24.12 17.83 -18.04
C VAL A 28 -25.35 17.40 -17.25
N ALA A 29 -25.44 16.15 -16.83
CA ALA A 29 -26.53 15.66 -15.98
C ALA A 29 -26.61 16.41 -14.63
N ALA A 30 -25.46 16.74 -14.01
CA ALA A 30 -25.38 17.55 -12.81
C ALA A 30 -25.94 18.97 -13.03
N ILE A 31 -25.57 19.62 -14.13
CA ILE A 31 -26.06 20.96 -14.48
C ILE A 31 -27.59 20.93 -14.68
N CYS A 32 -28.08 19.98 -15.48
CA CYS A 32 -29.52 19.86 -15.74
C CYS A 32 -30.30 19.56 -14.45
N SER A 33 -29.81 18.67 -13.60
CA SER A 33 -30.44 18.37 -12.32
C SER A 33 -30.46 19.59 -11.37
N SER A 34 -29.38 20.38 -11.35
CA SER A 34 -29.31 21.63 -10.57
C SER A 34 -30.33 22.68 -11.05
N ILE A 35 -30.48 22.83 -12.36
CA ILE A 35 -31.50 23.74 -12.96
C ILE A 35 -32.90 23.28 -12.54
N ILE A 36 -33.20 21.98 -12.61
CA ILE A 36 -34.49 21.44 -12.21
C ILE A 36 -34.78 21.74 -10.73
N THR A 37 -33.79 21.52 -9.86
CA THR A 37 -33.93 21.76 -8.42
C THR A 37 -34.25 23.23 -8.12
N VAL A 38 -33.63 24.16 -8.85
CA VAL A 38 -33.87 25.61 -8.66
C VAL A 38 -35.17 26.07 -9.24
N TYR A 39 -35.66 25.43 -10.32
CA TYR A 39 -36.91 25.77 -10.96
C TYR A 39 -38.14 25.41 -10.11
N GLY A 40 -38.05 24.40 -9.28
CA GLY A 40 -39.15 23.95 -8.40
C GLY A 40 -39.77 25.06 -7.53
N PRO A 41 -38.98 25.78 -6.73
CA PRO A 41 -39.49 26.89 -5.90
C PRO A 41 -40.15 28.02 -6.70
N THR A 42 -39.69 28.26 -7.96
CA THR A 42 -40.33 29.23 -8.87
C THR A 42 -41.75 28.81 -9.21
N LYS A 43 -42.02 27.54 -9.44
CA LYS A 43 -43.37 27.01 -9.68
C LYS A 43 -44.20 26.92 -8.41
N ILE A 44 -43.60 26.68 -7.26
CA ILE A 44 -44.29 26.77 -5.94
C ILE A 44 -44.78 28.21 -5.70
N LYS A 45 -43.98 29.23 -6.09
CA LYS A 45 -44.40 30.63 -6.07
C LYS A 45 -45.67 30.83 -6.87
N GLU A 46 -45.76 30.30 -8.11
CA GLU A 46 -46.94 30.41 -8.99
C GLU A 46 -48.18 29.77 -8.36
N ILE A 47 -48.05 28.55 -7.82
CA ILE A 47 -49.14 27.88 -7.09
C ILE A 47 -49.60 28.73 -5.90
N THR A 48 -48.67 29.26 -5.10
CA THR A 48 -48.99 30.08 -3.95
C THR A 48 -49.73 31.34 -4.31
N ASN A 49 -49.34 32.00 -5.42
CA ASN A 49 -50.03 33.18 -5.91
C ASN A 49 -51.46 32.86 -6.40
N LEU A 50 -51.63 31.76 -7.19
CA LEU A 50 -52.97 31.32 -7.65
C LEU A 50 -53.91 31.04 -6.47
N ILE A 51 -53.41 30.43 -5.42
CA ILE A 51 -54.19 30.17 -4.20
C ILE A 51 -54.50 31.49 -3.47
N SER A 52 -53.49 32.33 -3.28
CA SER A 52 -53.67 33.63 -2.59
C SER A 52 -54.68 34.55 -3.27
N ASP A 53 -54.55 34.65 -4.60
CA ASP A 53 -55.44 35.51 -5.42
C ASP A 53 -56.86 34.94 -5.50
N GLY A 54 -57.01 33.58 -5.47
CA GLY A 54 -58.30 32.89 -5.44
C GLY A 54 -59.02 32.89 -4.09
N LEU A 55 -58.36 33.23 -2.98
CA LEU A 55 -59.00 33.25 -1.64
C LEU A 55 -60.17 34.22 -1.56
N MET A 56 -60.20 35.27 -2.35
CA MET A 56 -61.28 36.27 -2.35
C MET A 56 -62.30 36.08 -3.50
N THR A 57 -62.02 35.15 -4.42
CA THR A 57 -62.87 34.88 -5.61
C THR A 57 -63.17 33.37 -5.70
N GLU A 58 -62.45 32.63 -6.48
CA GLU A 58 -62.52 31.19 -6.62
C GLU A 58 -61.10 30.69 -6.97
N ILE A 59 -60.68 29.63 -6.30
CA ILE A 59 -59.34 29.03 -6.53
C ILE A 59 -59.40 28.18 -7.81
N ASP A 60 -58.55 28.49 -8.79
CA ASP A 60 -58.38 27.68 -9.99
C ASP A 60 -57.63 26.38 -9.69
N LEU A 61 -58.39 25.35 -9.28
CA LEU A 61 -57.85 24.02 -8.95
C LEU A 61 -57.27 23.31 -10.18
N GLU A 62 -57.74 23.60 -11.37
CA GLU A 62 -57.25 22.99 -12.61
C GLU A 62 -55.81 23.49 -12.94
N ALA A 63 -55.59 24.80 -12.83
CA ALA A 63 -54.28 25.41 -12.99
C ALA A 63 -53.27 24.90 -11.91
N VAL A 64 -53.71 24.87 -10.65
CA VAL A 64 -52.89 24.35 -9.54
C VAL A 64 -52.51 22.88 -9.76
N SER A 65 -53.45 22.02 -10.15
CA SER A 65 -53.21 20.60 -10.44
C SER A 65 -52.26 20.40 -11.63
N SER A 66 -52.40 21.20 -12.66
CA SER A 66 -51.52 21.18 -13.82
C SER A 66 -50.06 21.48 -13.46
N ILE A 67 -49.83 22.57 -12.68
CA ILE A 67 -48.47 22.93 -12.23
C ILE A 67 -47.92 21.89 -11.28
N ALA A 68 -48.74 21.34 -10.36
CA ALA A 68 -48.31 20.29 -9.46
C ALA A 68 -47.89 19.02 -10.20
N SER A 69 -48.67 18.58 -11.20
CA SER A 69 -48.34 17.43 -12.06
C SER A 69 -47.06 17.65 -12.86
N PHE A 70 -46.89 18.86 -13.39
CA PHE A 70 -45.62 19.24 -14.09
C PHE A 70 -44.41 19.15 -13.13
N LEU A 71 -44.55 19.64 -11.88
CA LEU A 71 -43.48 19.55 -10.86
C LEU A 71 -43.10 18.10 -10.56
N VAL A 72 -44.07 17.19 -10.43
CA VAL A 72 -43.85 15.77 -10.18
C VAL A 72 -43.00 15.17 -11.32
N ILE A 73 -43.38 15.42 -12.58
CA ILE A 73 -42.64 14.95 -13.75
C ILE A 73 -41.21 15.49 -13.73
N LEU A 74 -41.07 16.79 -13.48
CA LEU A 74 -39.77 17.47 -13.42
C LEU A 74 -38.85 16.89 -12.34
N TYR A 75 -39.36 16.62 -11.15
CA TYR A 75 -38.58 15.99 -10.08
C TYR A 75 -38.21 14.55 -10.40
N VAL A 76 -39.08 13.77 -11.06
CA VAL A 76 -38.74 12.42 -11.52
C VAL A 76 -37.56 12.45 -12.51
N ILE A 77 -37.59 13.40 -13.47
CA ILE A 77 -36.47 13.61 -14.39
C ILE A 77 -35.19 13.98 -13.61
N GLY A 78 -35.31 14.87 -12.61
CA GLY A 78 -34.19 15.25 -11.73
C GLY A 78 -33.57 14.06 -11.00
N ILE A 79 -34.39 13.14 -10.48
CA ILE A 79 -33.93 11.90 -9.83
C ILE A 79 -33.16 11.01 -10.81
N ILE A 80 -33.67 10.83 -12.03
CA ILE A 80 -33.03 10.03 -13.08
C ILE A 80 -31.66 10.63 -13.45
N LEU A 81 -31.59 11.94 -13.60
CA LEU A 81 -30.33 12.65 -13.91
C LEU A 81 -29.31 12.52 -12.76
N ASN A 82 -29.74 12.68 -11.52
CA ASN A 82 -28.87 12.47 -10.34
C ASN A 82 -28.35 11.03 -10.26
N TYR A 83 -29.23 10.06 -10.48
CA TYR A 83 -28.84 8.64 -10.50
C TYR A 83 -27.80 8.36 -11.60
N THR A 84 -28.07 8.85 -12.81
CA THR A 84 -27.17 8.71 -13.97
C THR A 84 -25.79 9.33 -13.67
N GLN A 85 -25.78 10.55 -13.12
CA GLN A 85 -24.55 11.22 -12.70
C GLN A 85 -23.78 10.39 -11.68
N ALA A 86 -24.43 9.95 -10.60
CA ALA A 86 -23.80 9.18 -9.53
C ALA A 86 -23.23 7.85 -10.05
N TYR A 87 -23.99 7.15 -10.90
CA TYR A 87 -23.57 5.90 -11.52
C TYR A 87 -22.31 6.08 -12.38
N ILE A 88 -22.28 7.11 -13.23
CA ILE A 88 -21.15 7.38 -14.12
C ILE A 88 -19.91 7.77 -13.32
N PHE A 89 -20.04 8.67 -12.31
CA PHE A 89 -18.90 9.04 -11.47
C PHE A 89 -18.34 7.84 -10.72
N SER A 90 -19.20 7.07 -10.05
CA SER A 90 -18.77 5.89 -9.31
C SER A 90 -18.06 4.88 -10.20
N THR A 91 -18.63 4.55 -11.36
CA THR A 91 -18.02 3.62 -12.32
C THR A 91 -16.67 4.14 -12.84
N SER A 92 -16.59 5.43 -13.18
CA SER A 92 -15.34 6.04 -13.68
C SER A 92 -14.24 6.02 -12.63
N ILE A 93 -14.56 6.32 -11.36
CA ILE A 93 -13.62 6.31 -10.25
C ILE A 93 -13.12 4.88 -9.98
N GLN A 94 -14.01 3.87 -10.06
CA GLN A 94 -13.59 2.47 -9.89
C GLN A 94 -12.66 2.01 -11.02
N HIS A 95 -12.92 2.41 -12.26
CA HIS A 95 -11.99 2.15 -13.38
C HIS A 95 -10.63 2.83 -13.19
N PHE A 96 -10.63 4.08 -12.73
CA PHE A 96 -9.41 4.81 -12.40
C PHE A 96 -8.61 4.09 -11.29
N SER A 97 -9.27 3.71 -10.20
CA SER A 97 -8.67 2.96 -9.08
C SER A 97 -8.09 1.60 -9.53
N LYS A 98 -8.84 0.85 -10.36
CA LYS A 98 -8.33 -0.41 -10.93
C LYS A 98 -7.04 -0.20 -11.72
N ARG A 99 -6.97 0.82 -12.57
CA ARG A 99 -5.76 1.14 -13.36
C ARG A 99 -4.59 1.52 -12.47
N LEU A 100 -4.82 2.29 -11.40
CA LEU A 100 -3.77 2.62 -10.42
C LEU A 100 -3.22 1.37 -9.74
N ARG A 101 -4.10 0.47 -9.25
CA ARG A 101 -3.66 -0.79 -8.63
C ARG A 101 -2.87 -1.66 -9.60
N THR A 102 -3.31 -1.76 -10.86
CA THR A 102 -2.56 -2.51 -11.89
C THR A 102 -1.17 -1.90 -12.09
N ALA A 103 -1.07 -0.57 -12.25
CA ALA A 103 0.21 0.11 -12.45
C ALA A 103 1.14 -0.07 -11.23
N ILE A 104 0.61 -0.04 -10.01
CA ILE A 104 1.39 -0.29 -8.79
C ILE A 104 1.88 -1.74 -8.75
N ALA A 105 1.02 -2.72 -9.05
CA ALA A 105 1.38 -4.13 -9.07
C ALA A 105 2.47 -4.43 -10.12
N GLU A 106 2.38 -3.82 -11.30
CA GLU A 106 3.43 -3.92 -12.32
C GLU A 106 4.73 -3.24 -11.85
N LYS A 107 4.62 -2.07 -11.20
CA LYS A 107 5.75 -1.32 -10.68
C LYS A 107 6.53 -2.09 -9.62
N ILE A 108 5.84 -2.76 -8.68
CA ILE A 108 6.47 -3.60 -7.64
C ILE A 108 7.42 -4.62 -8.28
N ASN A 109 7.02 -5.27 -9.37
CA ASN A 109 7.84 -6.27 -10.05
C ASN A 109 9.01 -5.69 -10.85
N ARG A 110 9.04 -4.37 -11.07
CA ARG A 110 10.10 -3.67 -11.80
C ARG A 110 11.06 -2.89 -10.90
N LEU A 111 10.75 -2.78 -9.61
CA LEU A 111 11.60 -2.08 -8.66
C LEU A 111 12.83 -2.92 -8.30
N PRO A 112 14.02 -2.28 -8.15
CA PRO A 112 15.22 -2.96 -7.67
C PRO A 112 15.08 -3.37 -6.20
N LEU A 113 15.79 -4.43 -5.80
CA LEU A 113 15.79 -4.88 -4.39
C LEU A 113 16.21 -3.78 -3.41
N ALA A 114 17.11 -2.88 -3.84
CA ALA A 114 17.55 -1.72 -3.10
C ALA A 114 16.40 -0.79 -2.63
N TYR A 115 15.28 -0.77 -3.34
CA TYR A 115 14.08 -0.05 -2.91
C TYR A 115 13.49 -0.68 -1.65
N PHE A 116 13.32 -2.01 -1.65
CA PHE A 116 12.71 -2.75 -0.55
C PHE A 116 13.59 -2.77 0.71
N ASP A 117 14.91 -2.73 0.55
CA ASP A 117 15.83 -2.64 1.69
C ASP A 117 15.79 -1.28 2.40
N ARG A 118 15.41 -0.22 1.68
CA ARG A 118 15.31 1.15 2.22
C ARG A 118 13.93 1.50 2.76
N HIS A 119 12.90 0.76 2.35
CA HIS A 119 11.51 1.04 2.70
C HIS A 119 10.90 -0.14 3.46
N SER A 120 10.11 0.14 4.48
CA SER A 120 9.41 -0.94 5.19
C SER A 120 8.35 -1.59 4.31
N GLN A 121 8.16 -2.90 4.46
CA GLN A 121 7.12 -3.64 3.74
C GLN A 121 5.72 -3.07 4.03
N GLY A 122 5.46 -2.68 5.28
CA GLY A 122 4.20 -2.07 5.68
C GLY A 122 3.91 -0.74 4.99
N ASP A 123 4.92 0.13 4.78
CA ASP A 123 4.74 1.39 4.06
C ASP A 123 4.41 1.14 2.58
N THR A 124 5.12 0.23 1.94
CA THR A 124 4.86 -0.14 0.54
C THR A 124 3.46 -0.74 0.37
N LEU A 125 3.06 -1.66 1.26
CA LEU A 125 1.73 -2.26 1.25
C LEU A 125 0.63 -1.22 1.49
N SER A 126 0.84 -0.29 2.43
CA SER A 126 -0.10 0.80 2.71
C SER A 126 -0.34 1.70 1.49
N ARG A 127 0.70 1.98 0.68
CA ARG A 127 0.56 2.74 -0.58
C ARG A 127 -0.28 2.00 -1.62
N VAL A 128 -0.11 0.68 -1.70
CA VAL A 128 -0.85 -0.18 -2.66
C VAL A 128 -2.34 -0.29 -2.29
N THR A 129 -2.64 -0.44 -1.01
CA THR A 129 -3.99 -0.71 -0.49
C THR A 129 -4.64 0.58 0.01
N ASN A 130 -4.19 1.11 1.14
CA ASN A 130 -4.86 2.19 1.86
C ASN A 130 -4.88 3.51 1.09
N ASP A 131 -3.78 3.87 0.41
CA ASP A 131 -3.73 5.14 -0.32
C ASP A 131 -4.61 5.10 -1.57
N VAL A 132 -4.62 4.00 -2.32
CA VAL A 132 -5.52 3.87 -3.49
C VAL A 132 -6.98 3.84 -3.06
N ASP A 133 -7.30 3.17 -1.96
CA ASP A 133 -8.66 3.16 -1.40
C ASP A 133 -9.08 4.54 -0.89
N THR A 134 -8.19 5.26 -0.24
CA THR A 134 -8.42 6.65 0.18
C THR A 134 -8.71 7.55 -1.01
N VAL A 135 -7.95 7.42 -2.10
CA VAL A 135 -8.19 8.15 -3.36
C VAL A 135 -9.57 7.81 -3.92
N ALA A 136 -9.88 6.51 -4.06
CA ALA A 136 -11.14 6.05 -4.63
C ALA A 136 -12.34 6.52 -3.79
N GLN A 137 -12.28 6.35 -2.48
CA GLN A 137 -13.34 6.71 -1.55
C GLN A 137 -13.55 8.24 -1.50
N SER A 138 -12.48 9.00 -1.36
CA SER A 138 -12.55 10.47 -1.28
C SER A 138 -13.06 11.08 -2.58
N LEU A 139 -12.63 10.58 -3.74
CA LEU A 139 -13.13 11.04 -5.03
C LEU A 139 -14.61 10.67 -5.21
N ASN A 140 -15.01 9.45 -4.84
CA ASN A 140 -16.39 8.97 -4.98
C ASN A 140 -17.36 9.79 -4.11
N GLN A 141 -16.94 10.14 -2.89
CA GLN A 141 -17.75 10.95 -1.98
C GLN A 141 -17.81 12.43 -2.36
N SER A 142 -16.74 12.99 -2.94
CA SER A 142 -16.61 14.44 -3.07
C SER A 142 -16.72 14.98 -4.49
N LEU A 143 -16.26 14.26 -5.51
CA LEU A 143 -16.17 14.83 -6.88
C LEU A 143 -17.56 15.20 -7.42
N GLY A 144 -18.50 14.27 -7.40
CA GLY A 144 -19.87 14.48 -7.84
C GLY A 144 -20.60 15.52 -7.00
N THR A 145 -20.41 15.42 -5.67
CA THR A 145 -21.07 16.32 -4.69
C THR A 145 -20.59 17.76 -4.85
N VAL A 146 -19.28 18.00 -4.94
CA VAL A 146 -18.71 19.36 -5.09
C VAL A 146 -19.15 19.98 -6.41
N LEU A 147 -19.12 19.21 -7.50
CA LEU A 147 -19.58 19.71 -8.80
C LEU A 147 -21.06 20.08 -8.77
N SER A 148 -21.93 19.19 -8.32
CA SER A 148 -23.37 19.43 -8.25
C SER A 148 -23.70 20.58 -7.30
N ALA A 149 -23.06 20.63 -6.13
CA ALA A 149 -23.26 21.71 -5.16
C ALA A 149 -22.80 23.07 -5.70
N SER A 150 -21.70 23.10 -6.48
CA SER A 150 -21.21 24.35 -7.12
C SER A 150 -22.20 24.86 -8.17
N PHE A 151 -22.69 23.98 -9.05
CA PHE A 151 -23.69 24.36 -10.05
C PHE A 151 -25.01 24.77 -9.40
N LEU A 152 -25.47 24.05 -8.37
CA LEU A 152 -26.68 24.39 -7.63
C LEU A 152 -26.56 25.75 -6.96
N LEU A 153 -25.43 26.04 -6.29
CA LEU A 153 -25.17 27.31 -5.63
C LEU A 153 -25.24 28.50 -6.62
N ILE A 154 -24.58 28.35 -7.80
CA ILE A 154 -24.62 29.37 -8.84
C ILE A 154 -26.05 29.57 -9.36
N ALA A 155 -26.77 28.49 -9.64
CA ALA A 155 -28.13 28.55 -10.16
C ALA A 155 -29.10 29.18 -9.16
N VAL A 156 -28.99 28.83 -7.87
CA VAL A 156 -29.81 29.41 -6.79
C VAL A 156 -29.55 30.92 -6.67
N LEU A 157 -28.28 31.34 -6.67
CA LEU A 157 -27.91 32.76 -6.60
C LEU A 157 -28.51 33.55 -7.76
N ILE A 158 -28.34 33.09 -9.01
CA ILE A 158 -28.89 33.75 -10.20
C ILE A 158 -30.41 33.91 -10.07
N THR A 159 -31.09 32.85 -9.64
CA THR A 159 -32.56 32.87 -9.55
C THR A 159 -33.04 33.75 -8.41
N MET A 160 -32.40 33.73 -7.23
CA MET A 160 -32.73 34.57 -6.09
C MET A 160 -32.59 36.07 -6.46
N PHE A 161 -31.46 36.46 -7.05
CA PHE A 161 -31.24 37.85 -7.48
C PHE A 161 -32.21 38.29 -8.58
N GLY A 162 -32.57 37.37 -9.48
CA GLY A 162 -33.56 37.62 -10.54
C GLY A 162 -35.00 37.79 -10.00
N MET A 163 -35.33 37.18 -8.85
CA MET A 163 -36.65 37.32 -8.23
C MET A 163 -36.78 38.57 -7.38
N ASN A 164 -35.87 38.76 -6.43
CA ASN A 164 -35.83 39.94 -5.59
C ASN A 164 -34.45 40.11 -4.95
N TRP A 165 -33.75 41.19 -5.32
CA TRP A 165 -32.38 41.44 -4.91
C TRP A 165 -32.23 41.71 -3.41
N ILE A 166 -33.25 42.30 -2.76
CA ILE A 166 -33.23 42.61 -1.29
C ILE A 166 -33.26 41.33 -0.51
N LEU A 167 -34.23 40.45 -0.79
CA LEU A 167 -34.33 39.15 -0.11
C LEU A 167 -33.12 38.24 -0.40
N ALA A 168 -32.57 38.31 -1.63
CA ALA A 168 -31.34 37.61 -1.98
C ALA A 168 -30.17 38.10 -1.12
N LEU A 169 -30.00 39.41 -0.98
CA LEU A 169 -28.97 40.00 -0.13
C LEU A 169 -29.09 39.62 1.32
N VAL A 170 -30.32 39.70 1.88
CA VAL A 170 -30.63 39.28 3.27
C VAL A 170 -30.20 37.81 3.47
N THR A 171 -30.58 36.91 2.55
CA THR A 171 -30.22 35.49 2.63
C THR A 171 -28.73 35.28 2.58
N VAL A 172 -28.05 35.89 1.63
CA VAL A 172 -26.59 35.73 1.45
C VAL A 172 -25.82 36.27 2.64
N VAL A 173 -26.13 37.48 3.10
CA VAL A 173 -25.44 38.12 4.24
C VAL A 173 -25.67 37.33 5.53
N SER A 174 -26.92 36.97 5.84
CA SER A 174 -27.22 36.23 7.08
C SER A 174 -26.52 34.84 7.08
N THR A 175 -26.53 34.16 5.95
CA THR A 175 -25.84 32.86 5.83
C THR A 175 -24.34 33.01 5.96
N LEU A 176 -23.70 34.00 5.30
CA LEU A 176 -22.26 34.24 5.38
C LEU A 176 -21.79 34.63 6.79
N VAL A 177 -22.56 35.46 7.50
CA VAL A 177 -22.29 35.80 8.90
C VAL A 177 -22.29 34.53 9.76
N GLY A 178 -23.32 33.68 9.57
CA GLY A 178 -23.42 32.42 10.30
C GLY A 178 -22.24 31.46 9.97
N PHE A 179 -21.88 31.31 8.70
CA PHE A 179 -20.73 30.50 8.29
C PHE A 179 -19.41 31.01 8.87
N THR A 180 -19.23 32.33 8.90
CA THR A 180 -18.03 32.94 9.51
C THR A 180 -17.97 32.62 11.01
N ALA A 181 -19.08 32.73 11.73
CA ALA A 181 -19.13 32.39 13.14
C ALA A 181 -18.78 30.91 13.41
N VAL A 182 -19.33 29.98 12.62
CA VAL A 182 -19.00 28.54 12.70
C VAL A 182 -17.53 28.28 12.35
N SER A 183 -16.98 28.94 11.33
CA SER A 183 -15.59 28.82 10.93
C SER A 183 -14.61 29.27 12.01
N VAL A 184 -14.94 30.33 12.76
CA VAL A 184 -14.14 30.79 13.91
C VAL A 184 -14.15 29.75 15.03
N ILE A 185 -15.28 29.13 15.33
CA ILE A 185 -15.38 28.04 16.30
C ILE A 185 -14.51 26.86 15.86
N MET A 186 -14.58 26.50 14.58
CA MET A 186 -13.81 25.39 14.00
C MET A 186 -12.30 25.64 14.07
N ALA A 187 -11.85 26.84 13.72
CA ALA A 187 -10.45 27.21 13.80
C ALA A 187 -9.89 27.09 15.24
N LYS A 188 -10.68 27.51 16.24
CA LYS A 188 -10.31 27.38 17.66
C LYS A 188 -10.32 25.91 18.13
N SER A 189 -11.11 25.03 17.51
CA SER A 189 -11.21 23.63 17.88
C SER A 189 -10.04 22.75 17.39
N GLN A 190 -9.31 23.20 16.39
CA GLN A 190 -8.22 22.42 15.78
C GLN A 190 -7.15 21.98 16.80
N GLY A 191 -6.88 22.79 17.82
CA GLY A 191 -5.97 22.43 18.91
C GLY A 191 -6.40 21.18 19.67
N TYR A 192 -7.71 21.04 19.92
CA TYR A 192 -8.26 19.86 20.61
C TYR A 192 -8.23 18.60 19.75
N PHE A 193 -8.50 18.72 18.46
CA PHE A 193 -8.35 17.59 17.53
C PHE A 193 -6.91 17.10 17.42
N LYS A 194 -5.93 18.03 17.38
CA LYS A 194 -4.52 17.67 17.38
C LYS A 194 -4.11 16.99 18.69
N ALA A 195 -4.60 17.51 19.84
CA ALA A 195 -4.34 16.89 21.14
C ALA A 195 -4.95 15.50 21.23
N GLN A 196 -6.17 15.30 20.72
CA GLN A 196 -6.82 13.98 20.64
C GLN A 196 -5.98 13.00 19.82
N GLN A 197 -5.49 13.40 18.64
CA GLN A 197 -4.65 12.53 17.79
C GLN A 197 -3.33 12.15 18.49
N ASN A 198 -2.68 13.13 19.13
CA ASN A 198 -1.44 12.87 19.85
C ASN A 198 -1.65 11.94 21.05
N ASN A 199 -2.71 12.13 21.83
CA ASN A 199 -3.04 11.30 22.99
C ASN A 199 -3.48 9.89 22.56
N LEU A 200 -4.20 9.76 21.44
CA LEU A 200 -4.56 8.46 20.87
C LEU A 200 -3.31 7.70 20.41
N ALA A 201 -2.37 8.39 19.75
CA ALA A 201 -1.09 7.80 19.36
C ALA A 201 -0.28 7.34 20.58
N ALA A 202 -0.26 8.13 21.66
CA ALA A 202 0.42 7.75 22.90
C ALA A 202 -0.19 6.52 23.56
N VAL A 203 -1.54 6.42 23.61
CA VAL A 203 -2.23 5.24 24.15
C VAL A 203 -1.95 4.01 23.28
N ASN A 204 -2.07 4.13 21.95
CA ASN A 204 -1.84 3.01 21.04
C ASN A 204 -0.39 2.52 21.11
N GLY A 205 0.60 3.42 21.10
CA GLY A 205 2.01 3.05 21.22
C GLY A 205 2.31 2.35 22.55
N TYR A 206 1.73 2.84 23.64
CA TYR A 206 1.88 2.20 24.95
C TYR A 206 1.25 0.80 25.01
N VAL A 207 0.04 0.64 24.44
CA VAL A 207 -0.63 -0.66 24.38
C VAL A 207 0.18 -1.65 23.52
N GLU A 208 0.68 -1.21 22.36
CA GLU A 208 1.52 -2.04 21.49
C GLU A 208 2.81 -2.48 22.20
N GLU A 209 3.49 -1.56 22.89
CA GLU A 209 4.70 -1.87 23.67
C GLU A 209 4.42 -2.87 24.80
N MET A 210 3.37 -2.64 25.59
CA MET A 210 3.02 -3.53 26.70
C MET A 210 2.50 -4.89 26.23
N TYR A 211 1.78 -4.93 25.13
CA TYR A 211 1.32 -6.19 24.52
C TYR A 211 2.48 -7.00 23.96
N SER A 212 3.37 -6.38 23.21
CA SER A 212 4.58 -7.03 22.67
C SER A 212 5.52 -7.52 23.78
N GLY A 213 5.63 -6.73 24.85
CA GLY A 213 6.43 -7.06 26.03
C GLY A 213 5.68 -7.81 27.14
N HIS A 214 4.48 -8.39 26.87
CA HIS A 214 3.60 -8.93 27.93
C HIS A 214 4.28 -9.97 28.83
N ASN A 215 5.08 -10.85 28.25
CA ASN A 215 5.84 -11.86 29.02
C ASN A 215 6.82 -11.19 29.99
N VAL A 216 7.47 -10.11 29.59
CA VAL A 216 8.41 -9.36 30.43
C VAL A 216 7.64 -8.65 31.55
N VAL A 217 6.55 -7.94 31.22
CA VAL A 217 5.69 -7.26 32.20
C VAL A 217 5.22 -8.22 33.28
N THR A 218 4.80 -9.43 32.89
CA THR A 218 4.33 -10.47 33.82
C THR A 218 5.47 -11.06 34.63
N SER A 219 6.60 -11.39 33.99
CA SER A 219 7.77 -12.02 34.68
C SER A 219 8.40 -11.12 35.74
N TYR A 220 8.37 -9.80 35.52
CA TYR A 220 8.91 -8.81 36.43
C TYR A 220 7.87 -8.22 37.41
N ASN A 221 6.63 -8.74 37.43
CA ASN A 221 5.53 -8.27 38.28
C ASN A 221 5.20 -6.77 38.06
N ALA A 222 5.37 -6.26 36.83
CA ALA A 222 5.19 -4.84 36.49
C ALA A 222 3.75 -4.49 36.10
N VAL A 223 2.76 -5.36 36.38
CA VAL A 223 1.36 -5.18 35.97
C VAL A 223 0.74 -3.92 36.59
N GLU A 224 0.92 -3.67 37.89
CA GLU A 224 0.31 -2.52 38.55
C GLU A 224 0.89 -1.17 38.09
N PRO A 225 2.23 -0.97 37.99
CA PRO A 225 2.79 0.24 37.38
C PRO A 225 2.33 0.47 35.93
N THR A 226 2.18 -0.62 35.15
CA THR A 226 1.70 -0.56 33.76
C THR A 226 0.25 -0.06 33.71
N LYS A 227 -0.63 -0.53 34.59
CA LYS A 227 -2.02 -0.06 34.68
C LYS A 227 -2.11 1.39 35.12
N GLU A 228 -1.28 1.84 36.05
CA GLU A 228 -1.26 3.22 36.52
C GLU A 228 -0.87 4.18 35.38
N THR A 229 0.19 3.83 34.63
CA THR A 229 0.63 4.61 33.45
C THR A 229 -0.47 4.65 32.38
N PHE A 230 -1.09 3.51 32.08
CA PHE A 230 -2.20 3.43 31.14
C PHE A 230 -3.37 4.29 31.59
N ALA A 231 -3.74 4.27 32.87
CA ALA A 231 -4.84 5.08 33.40
C ALA A 231 -4.58 6.58 33.20
N GLY A 232 -3.35 7.04 33.41
CA GLY A 232 -2.96 8.43 33.15
C GLY A 232 -3.07 8.83 31.67
N LEU A 233 -2.56 7.98 30.76
CA LEU A 233 -2.66 8.20 29.32
C LEU A 233 -4.12 8.19 28.84
N ASN A 234 -4.91 7.25 29.35
CA ASN A 234 -6.34 7.13 29.01
C ASN A 234 -7.15 8.32 29.52
N GLN A 235 -6.82 8.88 30.71
CA GLN A 235 -7.46 10.09 31.21
C GLN A 235 -7.16 11.30 30.31
N ASN A 236 -5.92 11.47 29.87
CA ASN A 236 -5.53 12.53 28.94
C ASN A 236 -6.25 12.40 27.59
N LEU A 237 -6.38 11.16 27.11
CA LEU A 237 -7.15 10.86 25.89
C LEU A 237 -8.64 11.21 26.08
N HIS A 238 -9.24 10.76 27.19
CA HIS A 238 -10.63 11.07 27.53
C HIS A 238 -10.89 12.59 27.51
N ASP A 239 -10.06 13.38 28.19
CA ASP A 239 -10.25 14.84 28.28
C ASP A 239 -10.13 15.52 26.92
N SER A 240 -9.21 15.06 26.06
CA SER A 240 -9.08 15.59 24.70
C SER A 240 -10.22 15.16 23.79
N ILE A 241 -10.67 13.91 23.86
CA ILE A 241 -11.85 13.41 23.13
C ILE A 241 -13.10 14.18 23.56
N TRP A 242 -13.33 14.32 24.86
CA TRP A 242 -14.51 15.03 25.37
C TRP A 242 -14.58 16.46 24.81
N LYS A 243 -13.47 17.23 24.86
CA LYS A 243 -13.40 18.59 24.34
C LYS A 243 -13.62 18.66 22.83
N SER A 244 -12.97 17.78 22.07
CA SER A 244 -13.12 17.75 20.61
C SER A 244 -14.51 17.34 20.17
N GLN A 245 -15.12 16.34 20.82
CA GLN A 245 -16.48 15.86 20.52
C GLN A 245 -17.56 16.87 20.94
N PHE A 246 -17.38 17.55 22.09
CA PHE A 246 -18.31 18.61 22.52
C PHE A 246 -18.38 19.74 21.47
N ILE A 247 -17.23 20.22 20.98
CA ILE A 247 -17.19 21.28 19.98
C ILE A 247 -17.73 20.79 18.63
N SER A 248 -17.36 19.58 18.21
CA SER A 248 -17.93 18.96 17.00
C SER A 248 -19.45 18.81 17.09
N GLY A 249 -19.94 18.40 18.26
CA GLY A 249 -21.39 18.22 18.51
C GLY A 249 -22.20 19.52 18.42
N ILE A 250 -21.59 20.66 18.74
CA ILE A 250 -22.24 21.98 18.63
C ILE A 250 -22.36 22.44 17.17
N MET A 251 -21.51 21.97 16.25
CA MET A 251 -21.52 22.48 14.88
C MET A 251 -22.84 22.26 14.14
N MET A 252 -23.43 21.07 14.24
CA MET A 252 -24.72 20.78 13.60
C MET A 252 -25.86 21.67 14.12
N PRO A 253 -26.10 21.77 15.43
CA PRO A 253 -27.07 22.72 15.98
C PRO A 253 -26.80 24.19 15.57
N ALA A 254 -25.55 24.62 15.56
CA ALA A 254 -25.19 25.97 15.14
C ALA A 254 -25.54 26.24 13.67
N MET A 255 -25.26 25.28 12.77
CA MET A 255 -25.65 25.39 11.37
C MET A 255 -27.16 25.43 11.16
N VAL A 256 -27.92 24.61 11.93
CA VAL A 256 -29.38 24.63 11.91
C VAL A 256 -29.92 25.99 12.43
N PHE A 257 -29.30 26.51 13.49
CA PHE A 257 -29.66 27.85 14.03
C PHE A 257 -29.43 28.94 12.97
N VAL A 258 -28.30 28.96 12.28
CA VAL A 258 -28.00 29.92 11.20
C VAL A 258 -29.06 29.84 10.09
N GLY A 259 -29.41 28.62 9.65
CA GLY A 259 -30.45 28.41 8.64
C GLY A 259 -31.83 28.93 9.09
N ASN A 260 -32.22 28.61 10.30
CA ASN A 260 -33.50 29.09 10.86
C ASN A 260 -33.50 30.60 11.10
N PHE A 261 -32.39 31.18 11.53
CA PHE A 261 -32.26 32.63 11.68
C PHE A 261 -32.39 33.35 10.34
N SER A 262 -31.72 32.88 9.30
CA SER A 262 -31.84 33.39 7.93
C SER A 262 -33.30 33.28 7.43
N TYR A 263 -33.94 32.16 7.72
CA TYR A 263 -35.36 31.92 7.38
C TYR A 263 -36.29 32.94 8.03
N VAL A 264 -36.11 33.22 9.34
CA VAL A 264 -36.91 34.22 10.07
C VAL A 264 -36.68 35.62 9.50
N LEU A 265 -35.44 36.01 9.22
CA LEU A 265 -35.12 37.30 8.61
C LEU A 265 -35.79 37.48 7.22
N VAL A 266 -35.79 36.45 6.39
CA VAL A 266 -36.46 36.48 5.07
C VAL A 266 -37.96 36.65 5.22
N ILE A 267 -38.60 36.00 6.21
CA ILE A 267 -40.04 36.18 6.48
C ILE A 267 -40.33 37.62 6.93
N ILE A 268 -39.57 38.16 7.88
CA ILE A 268 -39.80 39.53 8.40
C ILE A 268 -39.64 40.57 7.29
N VAL A 269 -38.51 40.54 6.58
CA VAL A 269 -38.27 41.50 5.50
C VAL A 269 -39.23 41.29 4.34
N GLY A 270 -39.53 40.01 4.00
CA GLY A 270 -40.47 39.66 2.96
C GLY A 270 -41.91 40.14 3.29
N ALA A 271 -42.36 39.96 4.51
CA ALA A 271 -43.68 40.45 4.95
C ALA A 271 -43.76 41.98 4.87
N ALA A 272 -42.71 42.71 5.31
CA ALA A 272 -42.67 44.16 5.16
C ALA A 272 -42.78 44.61 3.68
N LEU A 273 -42.00 43.98 2.79
CA LEU A 273 -42.06 44.28 1.35
C LEU A 273 -43.40 43.91 0.69
N ALA A 274 -44.06 42.84 1.20
CA ALA A 274 -45.36 42.41 0.69
C ALA A 274 -46.49 43.38 1.16
N LEU A 275 -46.43 43.88 2.38
CA LEU A 275 -47.39 44.88 2.91
C LEU A 275 -47.30 46.21 2.14
N GLU A 276 -46.13 46.58 1.67
CA GLU A 276 -45.92 47.74 0.81
C GLU A 276 -46.24 47.47 -0.69
N GLY A 277 -46.61 46.24 -1.05
CA GLY A 277 -46.99 45.84 -2.38
C GLY A 277 -45.82 45.61 -3.37
N TYR A 278 -44.57 45.60 -2.89
CA TYR A 278 -43.40 45.37 -3.76
C TYR A 278 -43.22 43.92 -4.20
N ILE A 279 -43.72 42.95 -3.41
CA ILE A 279 -43.61 41.53 -3.73
C ILE A 279 -44.92 40.78 -3.42
N SER A 280 -45.12 39.63 -4.10
CA SER A 280 -46.25 38.73 -3.77
C SER A 280 -45.89 37.77 -2.62
N ILE A 281 -46.90 37.22 -1.99
CA ILE A 281 -46.74 36.19 -0.91
C ILE A 281 -45.97 34.97 -1.43
N GLY A 282 -46.23 34.59 -2.70
CA GLY A 282 -45.52 33.47 -3.33
C GLY A 282 -43.99 33.66 -3.42
N ILE A 283 -43.49 34.90 -3.51
CA ILE A 283 -42.06 35.18 -3.47
C ILE A 283 -41.48 34.84 -2.10
N ILE A 284 -42.18 35.17 -1.01
CA ILE A 284 -41.74 34.82 0.34
C ILE A 284 -41.61 33.31 0.47
N VAL A 285 -42.64 32.56 0.03
CA VAL A 285 -42.66 31.09 0.09
C VAL A 285 -41.51 30.50 -0.74
N ALA A 286 -41.25 31.03 -1.94
CA ALA A 286 -40.10 30.60 -2.76
C ALA A 286 -38.75 30.85 -2.05
N PHE A 287 -38.59 32.03 -1.43
CA PHE A 287 -37.37 32.35 -0.67
C PHE A 287 -37.18 31.48 0.58
N MET A 288 -38.27 31.08 1.24
CA MET A 288 -38.20 30.11 2.34
C MET A 288 -37.57 28.77 1.93
N VAL A 289 -37.83 28.33 0.70
CA VAL A 289 -37.19 27.14 0.10
C VAL A 289 -35.74 27.46 -0.32
N TYR A 290 -35.53 28.63 -0.93
CA TYR A 290 -34.17 29.00 -1.39
C TYR A 290 -33.17 29.20 -0.26
N VAL A 291 -33.56 29.68 0.92
CA VAL A 291 -32.66 29.76 2.10
C VAL A 291 -32.05 28.41 2.42
N ARG A 292 -32.84 27.35 2.40
CA ARG A 292 -32.35 25.97 2.65
C ARG A 292 -31.51 25.48 1.50
N THR A 293 -31.96 25.66 0.25
CA THR A 293 -31.28 25.23 -0.96
C THR A 293 -29.97 25.99 -1.18
N PHE A 294 -29.77 27.18 -0.62
CA PHE A 294 -28.54 27.96 -0.66
C PHE A 294 -27.52 27.52 0.40
N SER A 295 -27.98 27.22 1.64
CA SER A 295 -27.08 26.88 2.75
C SER A 295 -26.46 25.49 2.63
N GLN A 296 -27.20 24.52 2.10
CA GLN A 296 -26.77 23.13 1.99
C GLN A 296 -25.55 22.94 1.05
N PRO A 297 -25.50 23.49 -0.16
CA PRO A 297 -24.36 23.38 -1.06
C PRO A 297 -23.06 23.94 -0.47
N LEU A 298 -23.12 25.02 0.30
CA LEU A 298 -21.95 25.60 0.98
C LEU A 298 -21.28 24.59 1.91
N SER A 299 -22.08 23.89 2.72
CA SER A 299 -21.56 22.82 3.60
C SER A 299 -20.98 21.64 2.81
N GLN A 300 -21.64 21.24 1.72
CA GLN A 300 -21.19 20.15 0.85
C GLN A 300 -19.86 20.49 0.16
N ILE A 301 -19.69 21.72 -0.33
CA ILE A 301 -18.44 22.18 -0.93
C ILE A 301 -17.31 22.17 0.11
N ALA A 302 -17.56 22.68 1.32
CA ALA A 302 -16.57 22.69 2.39
C ALA A 302 -16.10 21.28 2.77
N GLN A 303 -17.02 20.33 2.94
CA GLN A 303 -16.70 18.93 3.21
C GLN A 303 -15.98 18.28 2.04
N GLY A 304 -16.45 18.52 0.82
CA GLY A 304 -15.86 17.98 -0.39
C GLY A 304 -14.42 18.46 -0.65
N ILE A 305 -14.12 19.73 -0.35
CA ILE A 305 -12.75 20.26 -0.43
C ILE A 305 -11.81 19.49 0.52
N THR A 306 -12.25 19.21 1.74
CA THR A 306 -11.46 18.42 2.71
C THR A 306 -11.19 17.01 2.18
N SER A 307 -12.21 16.34 1.62
CA SER A 307 -12.04 15.01 1.02
C SER A 307 -11.13 15.04 -0.22
N LEU A 308 -11.23 16.08 -1.06
CA LEU A 308 -10.31 16.26 -2.21
C LEU A 308 -8.86 16.52 -1.77
N GLN A 309 -8.64 17.21 -0.64
CA GLN A 309 -7.30 17.37 -0.07
C GLN A 309 -6.73 16.02 0.40
N GLN A 310 -7.54 15.16 1.04
CA GLN A 310 -7.14 13.80 1.42
C GLN A 310 -6.79 12.96 0.18
N ALA A 311 -7.65 12.99 -0.86
CA ALA A 311 -7.36 12.32 -2.12
C ALA A 311 -6.05 12.81 -2.75
N SER A 312 -5.81 14.13 -2.75
CA SER A 312 -4.59 14.74 -3.30
C SER A 312 -3.33 14.29 -2.54
N ALA A 313 -3.39 14.22 -1.21
CA ALA A 313 -2.28 13.75 -0.39
C ALA A 313 -1.97 12.27 -0.66
N ALA A 314 -3.00 11.40 -0.71
CA ALA A 314 -2.84 9.99 -1.03
C ALA A 314 -2.33 9.78 -2.47
N MET A 315 -2.87 10.52 -3.45
CA MET A 315 -2.36 10.49 -4.82
C MET A 315 -0.88 10.88 -4.92
N THR A 316 -0.45 11.88 -4.18
CA THR A 316 0.96 12.29 -4.17
C THR A 316 1.86 11.13 -3.77
N ARG A 317 1.52 10.39 -2.70
CA ARG A 317 2.30 9.22 -2.26
C ARG A 317 2.28 8.08 -3.29
N VAL A 318 1.12 7.83 -3.90
CA VAL A 318 0.99 6.83 -4.99
C VAL A 318 1.86 7.20 -6.19
N PHE A 319 1.85 8.46 -6.62
CA PHE A 319 2.67 8.88 -7.76
C PHE A 319 4.16 9.03 -7.44
N GLU A 320 4.52 9.33 -6.19
CA GLU A 320 5.91 9.22 -5.72
C GLU A 320 6.40 7.78 -5.88
N PHE A 321 5.60 6.79 -5.44
CA PHE A 321 5.93 5.38 -5.64
C PHE A 321 6.02 4.98 -7.12
N LEU A 322 5.07 5.37 -7.94
CA LEU A 322 5.10 5.10 -9.38
C LEU A 322 6.27 5.79 -10.11
N GLY A 323 6.78 6.90 -9.53
CA GLY A 323 7.92 7.65 -10.02
C GLY A 323 9.29 7.12 -9.60
N GLU A 324 9.34 6.09 -8.72
CA GLU A 324 10.61 5.47 -8.30
C GLU A 324 11.35 4.86 -9.50
N GLU A 325 12.66 4.82 -9.40
CA GLU A 325 13.54 4.31 -10.44
C GLU A 325 13.36 2.80 -10.61
N GLU A 326 13.11 2.36 -11.85
CA GLU A 326 12.94 0.94 -12.19
C GLU A 326 14.29 0.31 -12.52
N MET A 327 14.35 -1.03 -12.43
CA MET A 327 15.47 -1.78 -12.98
C MET A 327 15.58 -1.50 -14.48
N GLU A 328 16.82 -1.62 -15.00
CA GLU A 328 17.09 -1.49 -16.44
C GLU A 328 16.18 -2.43 -17.25
N ASP A 329 15.60 -1.91 -18.32
CA ASP A 329 14.89 -2.74 -19.30
C ASP A 329 15.87 -3.60 -20.07
N GLU A 330 15.84 -4.89 -19.80
CA GLU A 330 16.73 -5.89 -20.43
C GLU A 330 16.08 -6.58 -21.65
N SER A 331 14.95 -6.09 -22.15
CA SER A 331 14.23 -6.69 -23.29
C SER A 331 15.10 -6.77 -24.57
N HIS A 332 16.04 -5.82 -24.70
CA HIS A 332 16.98 -5.74 -25.82
C HIS A 332 18.14 -6.74 -25.76
N LYS A 333 18.41 -7.35 -24.58
CA LYS A 333 19.48 -8.34 -24.43
C LYS A 333 19.01 -9.68 -24.99
N GLU A 334 19.88 -10.35 -25.75
CA GLU A 334 19.63 -11.71 -26.24
C GLU A 334 20.11 -12.76 -25.23
N ARG A 335 19.54 -13.97 -25.30
CA ARG A 335 19.98 -15.08 -24.45
C ARG A 335 21.42 -15.50 -24.83
N GLN A 336 22.30 -15.51 -23.83
CA GLN A 336 23.75 -15.75 -24.04
C GLN A 336 24.17 -17.19 -23.69
N LEU A 337 23.51 -17.84 -22.73
CA LEU A 337 23.88 -19.16 -22.23
C LEU A 337 23.07 -20.27 -22.93
N THR A 338 23.73 -21.15 -23.67
CA THR A 338 23.10 -22.28 -24.37
C THR A 338 23.40 -23.64 -23.74
N ASN A 339 24.61 -23.82 -23.15
CA ASN A 339 25.04 -25.05 -22.47
C ASN A 339 25.84 -24.68 -21.23
N MET A 340 25.14 -24.59 -20.08
CA MET A 340 25.77 -24.19 -18.82
C MET A 340 26.61 -25.32 -18.23
N LYS A 341 27.90 -25.07 -17.99
CA LYS A 341 28.81 -25.95 -17.24
C LYS A 341 28.90 -25.56 -15.78
N GLY A 342 28.67 -24.28 -15.48
CA GLY A 342 28.63 -23.74 -14.13
C GLY A 342 30.00 -23.22 -13.65
N GLU A 343 30.86 -22.72 -14.52
CA GLU A 343 32.05 -21.97 -14.09
C GLU A 343 31.65 -20.53 -13.74
N VAL A 344 32.12 -20.01 -12.59
CA VAL A 344 31.87 -18.62 -12.15
C VAL A 344 33.19 -17.93 -11.84
N VAL A 345 33.41 -16.77 -12.46
CA VAL A 345 34.64 -15.98 -12.28
C VAL A 345 34.28 -14.57 -11.78
N PHE A 346 34.81 -14.18 -10.65
CA PHE A 346 34.84 -12.81 -10.17
C PHE A 346 36.18 -12.18 -10.53
N ASP A 347 36.17 -11.05 -11.21
CA ASP A 347 37.37 -10.31 -11.60
C ASP A 347 37.32 -8.89 -11.05
N ARG A 348 38.03 -8.65 -9.95
CA ARG A 348 38.18 -7.36 -9.24
C ARG A 348 36.86 -6.65 -8.97
N VAL A 349 35.92 -7.40 -8.43
CA VAL A 349 34.60 -6.89 -8.13
C VAL A 349 34.64 -5.96 -6.93
N SER A 350 34.09 -4.75 -7.08
CA SER A 350 33.85 -3.81 -5.99
C SER A 350 32.40 -3.39 -6.00
N PHE A 351 31.81 -3.25 -4.80
CA PHE A 351 30.40 -2.93 -4.64
C PHE A 351 30.09 -2.27 -3.28
N GLY A 352 29.13 -1.35 -3.29
CA GLY A 352 28.53 -0.75 -2.09
C GLY A 352 27.03 -0.55 -2.22
N TYR A 353 26.26 -0.78 -1.16
CA TYR A 353 24.80 -0.49 -1.14
C TYR A 353 24.49 1.00 -1.21
N THR A 354 25.46 1.85 -0.85
CA THR A 354 25.39 3.31 -0.96
C THR A 354 26.69 3.82 -1.57
N PRO A 355 26.65 4.92 -2.34
CA PRO A 355 27.85 5.47 -2.98
C PRO A 355 28.99 5.81 -2.01
N ASP A 356 28.64 6.11 -0.75
CA ASP A 356 29.61 6.56 0.26
C ASP A 356 30.30 5.41 1.01
N LYS A 357 29.80 4.17 0.86
CA LYS A 357 30.32 3.01 1.61
C LYS A 357 30.48 1.79 0.73
N THR A 358 31.72 1.53 0.31
CA THR A 358 32.09 0.26 -0.35
C THR A 358 32.08 -0.86 0.69
N ILE A 359 31.48 -1.99 0.34
CA ILE A 359 31.35 -3.19 1.19
C ILE A 359 32.24 -4.31 0.66
N ILE A 360 32.38 -4.46 -0.65
CA ILE A 360 33.24 -5.45 -1.30
C ILE A 360 34.35 -4.69 -2.02
N HIS A 361 35.59 -5.11 -1.77
CA HIS A 361 36.79 -4.45 -2.30
C HIS A 361 37.61 -5.44 -3.13
N ASP A 362 37.74 -5.17 -4.44
CA ASP A 362 38.62 -5.88 -5.37
C ASP A 362 38.54 -7.43 -5.29
N PHE A 363 37.31 -7.94 -5.08
CA PHE A 363 37.05 -9.37 -4.87
C PHE A 363 37.31 -10.16 -6.15
N SER A 364 38.26 -11.11 -6.09
CA SER A 364 38.65 -11.95 -7.21
C SER A 364 38.69 -13.42 -6.79
N ALA A 365 37.88 -14.25 -7.44
CA ALA A 365 37.81 -15.69 -7.19
C ALA A 365 37.32 -16.42 -8.44
N THR A 366 37.71 -17.68 -8.59
CA THR A 366 37.24 -18.58 -9.65
C THR A 366 36.66 -19.84 -9.01
N ALA A 367 35.41 -20.15 -9.32
CA ALA A 367 34.76 -21.41 -9.00
C ALA A 367 34.63 -22.25 -10.28
N HIS A 368 35.31 -23.39 -10.35
CA HIS A 368 35.23 -24.29 -11.48
C HIS A 368 33.91 -25.10 -11.47
N ALA A 369 33.52 -25.59 -12.64
CA ALA A 369 32.30 -26.40 -12.79
C ALA A 369 32.30 -27.62 -11.85
N GLY A 370 31.21 -27.77 -11.07
CA GLY A 370 31.04 -28.86 -10.11
C GLY A 370 31.76 -28.65 -8.76
N GLN A 371 32.45 -27.53 -8.58
CA GLN A 371 33.23 -27.25 -7.35
C GLN A 371 32.32 -26.75 -6.20
N LYS A 372 32.61 -27.22 -4.99
CA LYS A 372 31.97 -26.71 -3.76
C LYS A 372 32.80 -25.57 -3.18
N VAL A 373 32.26 -24.37 -3.17
CA VAL A 373 32.90 -23.15 -2.68
C VAL A 373 32.25 -22.73 -1.35
N ALA A 374 33.02 -22.78 -0.27
CA ALA A 374 32.59 -22.29 1.03
C ALA A 374 32.99 -20.81 1.22
N ILE A 375 32.07 -19.95 1.60
CA ILE A 375 32.36 -18.55 1.95
C ILE A 375 32.29 -18.42 3.47
N VAL A 376 33.42 -18.16 4.11
CA VAL A 376 33.55 -18.09 5.57
C VAL A 376 34.05 -16.71 6.01
N GLY A 377 33.74 -16.30 7.23
CA GLY A 377 34.16 -15.03 7.81
C GLY A 377 33.19 -14.52 8.87
N PRO A 378 33.58 -13.53 9.66
CA PRO A 378 32.74 -12.98 10.71
C PRO A 378 31.45 -12.31 10.16
N THR A 379 30.52 -12.04 11.05
CA THR A 379 29.31 -11.27 10.70
C THR A 379 29.72 -9.90 10.17
N GLY A 380 29.10 -9.48 9.06
CA GLY A 380 29.44 -8.22 8.39
C GLY A 380 30.61 -8.28 7.41
N ALA A 381 31.27 -9.44 7.22
CA ALA A 381 32.37 -9.59 6.26
C ALA A 381 31.97 -9.42 4.78
N GLY A 382 30.68 -9.40 4.45
CA GLY A 382 30.19 -9.25 3.08
C GLY A 382 29.71 -10.55 2.40
N LYS A 383 29.59 -11.67 3.14
CA LYS A 383 29.21 -12.98 2.60
C LYS A 383 27.87 -12.95 1.83
N THR A 384 26.82 -12.47 2.46
CA THR A 384 25.49 -12.32 1.83
C THR A 384 25.51 -11.33 0.66
N THR A 385 26.39 -10.32 0.71
CA THR A 385 26.58 -9.39 -0.41
C THR A 385 27.09 -10.10 -1.66
N ILE A 386 28.03 -11.03 -1.53
CA ILE A 386 28.50 -11.84 -2.68
C ILE A 386 27.35 -12.65 -3.30
N VAL A 387 26.49 -13.25 -2.48
CA VAL A 387 25.30 -13.96 -2.96
C VAL A 387 24.35 -13.02 -3.73
N ASN A 388 24.10 -11.83 -3.20
CA ASN A 388 23.26 -10.83 -3.87
C ASN A 388 23.82 -10.40 -5.22
N LEU A 389 25.15 -10.31 -5.35
CA LEU A 389 25.85 -10.00 -6.61
C LEU A 389 25.79 -11.17 -7.59
N LEU A 390 25.95 -12.42 -7.12
CA LEU A 390 25.80 -13.62 -7.94
C LEU A 390 24.42 -13.71 -8.58
N MET A 391 23.38 -13.43 -7.78
CA MET A 391 22.00 -13.43 -8.24
C MET A 391 21.63 -12.19 -9.06
N LYS A 392 22.57 -11.26 -9.27
CA LYS A 392 22.31 -10.00 -9.98
C LYS A 392 21.11 -9.22 -9.37
N PHE A 393 20.90 -9.34 -8.04
CA PHE A 393 19.93 -8.49 -7.32
C PHE A 393 20.42 -7.05 -7.23
N TYR A 394 21.75 -6.86 -7.31
CA TYR A 394 22.46 -5.59 -7.39
C TYR A 394 23.46 -5.61 -8.54
N GLU A 395 23.61 -4.47 -9.18
CA GLU A 395 24.66 -4.28 -10.19
C GLU A 395 25.99 -3.94 -9.48
N ILE A 396 27.10 -4.51 -10.01
CA ILE A 396 28.45 -4.25 -9.49
C ILE A 396 28.94 -2.85 -9.90
N ASP A 397 29.66 -2.16 -9.01
CA ASP A 397 30.24 -0.83 -9.29
C ASP A 397 31.47 -0.95 -10.21
N LYS A 398 32.37 -1.92 -9.93
CA LYS A 398 33.61 -2.15 -10.71
C LYS A 398 33.84 -3.64 -10.85
N GLY A 399 34.65 -3.98 -11.86
CA GLY A 399 35.01 -5.37 -12.18
C GLY A 399 33.98 -6.07 -13.06
N SER A 400 34.02 -7.41 -13.06
CA SER A 400 33.07 -8.25 -13.79
C SER A 400 32.78 -9.55 -13.02
N VAL A 401 31.53 -10.04 -13.14
CA VAL A 401 31.13 -11.39 -12.76
C VAL A 401 30.78 -12.13 -14.05
N ARG A 402 31.42 -13.28 -14.29
CA ARG A 402 31.19 -14.07 -15.50
C ARG A 402 30.67 -15.45 -15.14
N ILE A 403 29.69 -15.93 -15.88
CA ILE A 403 29.17 -17.30 -15.82
C ILE A 403 29.52 -17.98 -17.17
N ASP A 404 30.26 -19.07 -17.13
CA ASP A 404 30.74 -19.78 -18.32
C ASP A 404 31.41 -18.84 -19.36
N GLY A 405 32.19 -17.85 -18.86
CA GLY A 405 32.88 -16.86 -19.66
C GLY A 405 32.06 -15.66 -20.12
N VAL A 406 30.74 -15.66 -19.92
CA VAL A 406 29.84 -14.55 -20.31
C VAL A 406 29.65 -13.59 -19.11
N ASP A 407 29.83 -12.29 -19.34
CA ASP A 407 29.63 -11.27 -18.32
C ASP A 407 28.15 -11.15 -17.98
N THR A 408 27.80 -11.16 -16.68
CA THR A 408 26.42 -11.01 -16.20
C THR A 408 25.79 -9.68 -16.60
N LYS A 409 26.56 -8.65 -16.88
CA LYS A 409 26.07 -7.38 -17.44
C LYS A 409 25.43 -7.54 -18.82
N ALA A 410 25.93 -8.47 -19.63
CA ALA A 410 25.39 -8.77 -20.95
C ALA A 410 24.17 -9.69 -20.92
N MET A 411 23.93 -10.37 -19.81
CA MET A 411 22.81 -11.30 -19.62
C MET A 411 21.55 -10.60 -19.11
N LYS A 412 20.39 -11.21 -19.41
CA LYS A 412 19.14 -10.89 -18.70
C LYS A 412 19.20 -11.40 -17.26
N ARG A 413 18.59 -10.66 -16.31
CA ARG A 413 18.43 -11.14 -14.92
C ARG A 413 17.72 -12.49 -14.86
N SER A 414 16.68 -12.68 -15.68
CA SER A 414 15.98 -13.96 -15.77
C SER A 414 16.89 -15.11 -16.15
N GLU A 415 17.85 -14.89 -17.05
CA GLU A 415 18.82 -15.90 -17.48
C GLU A 415 19.80 -16.26 -16.35
N VAL A 416 20.26 -15.26 -15.58
CA VAL A 416 21.07 -15.50 -14.38
C VAL A 416 20.27 -16.26 -13.33
N HIS A 417 19.02 -15.86 -13.09
CA HIS A 417 18.13 -16.54 -12.13
C HIS A 417 17.80 -17.98 -12.54
N ASP A 418 17.68 -18.26 -13.84
CA ASP A 418 17.48 -19.62 -14.35
C ASP A 418 18.71 -20.52 -14.09
N ALA A 419 19.91 -19.94 -14.12
CA ALA A 419 21.16 -20.65 -13.89
C ALA A 419 21.34 -21.11 -12.44
N PHE A 420 20.72 -20.45 -11.47
CA PHE A 420 20.89 -20.74 -10.05
C PHE A 420 19.66 -21.39 -9.41
N SER A 421 19.89 -22.38 -8.55
CA SER A 421 18.95 -22.76 -7.48
C SER A 421 19.42 -22.12 -6.18
N MET A 422 18.49 -21.74 -5.31
CA MET A 422 18.80 -21.00 -4.08
C MET A 422 18.01 -21.56 -2.89
N VAL A 423 18.72 -21.84 -1.79
CA VAL A 423 18.14 -22.18 -0.49
C VAL A 423 18.62 -21.14 0.50
N LEU A 424 17.69 -20.33 0.98
CA LEU A 424 17.95 -19.23 1.92
C LEU A 424 17.85 -19.71 3.37
N GLN A 425 18.45 -18.94 4.27
CA GLN A 425 18.29 -19.08 5.72
C GLN A 425 16.82 -18.93 6.13
N ASP A 426 16.16 -17.87 5.67
CA ASP A 426 14.74 -17.65 5.87
C ASP A 426 13.93 -18.45 4.84
N THR A 427 13.34 -19.54 5.30
CA THR A 427 12.52 -20.41 4.46
C THR A 427 11.16 -19.82 4.21
N TRP A 428 10.86 -19.43 2.96
CA TRP A 428 9.56 -18.89 2.58
C TRP A 428 8.73 -19.93 1.82
N LEU A 429 7.50 -20.16 2.32
CA LEU A 429 6.48 -20.95 1.66
C LEU A 429 5.26 -20.05 1.39
N PHE A 430 4.69 -20.20 0.21
CA PHE A 430 3.51 -19.44 -0.19
C PHE A 430 2.23 -20.15 0.28
N GLU A 431 1.17 -19.39 0.50
CA GLU A 431 -0.16 -19.94 0.66
C GLU A 431 -0.55 -20.73 -0.61
N GLY A 432 -0.95 -21.98 -0.41
CA GLY A 432 -1.22 -22.94 -1.48
C GLY A 432 -0.84 -24.35 -1.07
N THR A 433 -0.96 -25.32 -1.97
CA THR A 433 -0.65 -26.72 -1.66
C THR A 433 0.86 -26.95 -1.47
N ILE A 434 1.22 -28.03 -0.76
CA ILE A 434 2.62 -28.48 -0.69
C ILE A 434 3.16 -28.73 -2.11
N ARG A 435 2.36 -29.32 -2.99
CA ARG A 435 2.68 -29.55 -4.40
C ARG A 435 3.03 -28.23 -5.11
N ASP A 436 2.18 -27.20 -4.98
CA ASP A 436 2.42 -25.90 -5.61
C ASP A 436 3.72 -25.25 -5.09
N ASN A 437 3.99 -25.40 -3.80
CA ASN A 437 5.21 -24.91 -3.20
C ASN A 437 6.47 -25.64 -3.68
N LEU A 438 6.39 -26.94 -3.93
CA LEU A 438 7.51 -27.74 -4.45
C LEU A 438 7.79 -27.43 -5.93
N ILE A 439 6.76 -27.39 -6.76
CA ILE A 439 6.88 -27.11 -8.21
C ILE A 439 7.29 -25.67 -8.47
N TYR A 440 6.71 -24.73 -7.76
CA TYR A 440 6.92 -23.29 -7.81
C TYR A 440 7.38 -22.74 -9.18
N ASN A 441 6.42 -22.36 -10.03
CA ASN A 441 6.66 -21.73 -11.34
C ASN A 441 7.49 -22.56 -12.34
N GLN A 442 7.63 -23.88 -12.15
CA GLN A 442 8.29 -24.77 -13.09
C GLN A 442 7.24 -25.50 -13.93
N ALA A 443 7.31 -25.36 -15.25
CA ALA A 443 6.39 -26.06 -16.15
C ALA A 443 6.86 -27.49 -16.43
N GLY A 444 5.90 -28.43 -16.54
CA GLY A 444 6.17 -29.80 -17.03
C GLY A 444 6.80 -30.75 -16.01
N ILE A 445 6.78 -30.41 -14.71
CA ILE A 445 7.22 -31.33 -13.65
C ILE A 445 6.16 -32.42 -13.43
N SER A 446 6.54 -33.67 -13.59
CA SER A 446 5.63 -34.81 -13.33
C SER A 446 5.47 -35.08 -11.83
N GLU A 447 4.36 -35.74 -11.47
CA GLU A 447 4.09 -36.11 -10.08
C GLU A 447 5.17 -37.05 -9.52
N GLU A 448 5.64 -37.99 -10.33
CA GLU A 448 6.69 -38.93 -9.96
C GLU A 448 7.96 -38.17 -9.56
N ARG A 449 8.33 -37.13 -10.32
CA ARG A 449 9.51 -36.32 -10.02
C ARG A 449 9.35 -35.50 -8.73
N VAL A 450 8.15 -35.00 -8.43
CA VAL A 450 7.85 -34.35 -7.14
C VAL A 450 8.04 -35.31 -5.98
N ILE A 451 7.50 -36.54 -6.10
CA ILE A 451 7.64 -37.59 -5.09
C ILE A 451 9.10 -38.03 -4.92
N GLU A 452 9.85 -38.17 -6.02
CA GLU A 452 11.28 -38.50 -5.98
C GLU A 452 12.09 -37.42 -5.26
N ALA A 453 11.85 -36.15 -5.54
CA ALA A 453 12.50 -35.05 -4.84
C ALA A 453 12.19 -35.05 -3.34
N ALA A 454 10.92 -35.24 -2.98
CA ALA A 454 10.52 -35.31 -1.57
C ALA A 454 11.11 -36.52 -0.82
N LYS A 455 11.25 -37.68 -1.51
CA LYS A 455 11.96 -38.86 -0.97
C LYS A 455 13.45 -38.60 -0.82
N ALA A 456 14.04 -37.90 -1.79
CA ALA A 456 15.46 -37.59 -1.80
C ALA A 456 15.90 -36.76 -0.59
N VAL A 457 15.04 -35.83 -0.14
CA VAL A 457 15.28 -34.99 1.04
C VAL A 457 14.67 -35.55 2.31
N GLY A 458 13.99 -36.71 2.27
CA GLY A 458 13.45 -37.39 3.43
C GLY A 458 12.11 -36.86 3.98
N ILE A 459 11.43 -35.94 3.26
CA ILE A 459 10.16 -35.35 3.73
C ILE A 459 8.90 -36.09 3.23
N HIS A 460 9.03 -37.00 2.27
CA HIS A 460 7.90 -37.73 1.68
C HIS A 460 7.00 -38.40 2.70
N HIS A 461 7.60 -39.10 3.67
CA HIS A 461 6.83 -39.79 4.71
C HIS A 461 5.95 -38.83 5.51
N PHE A 462 6.51 -37.69 5.93
CA PHE A 462 5.74 -36.66 6.61
C PHE A 462 4.57 -36.16 5.76
N ILE A 463 4.82 -35.83 4.50
CA ILE A 463 3.75 -35.35 3.59
C ILE A 463 2.62 -36.37 3.48
N THR A 464 2.93 -37.66 3.37
CA THR A 464 1.92 -38.73 3.25
C THR A 464 1.16 -39.01 4.55
N THR A 465 1.62 -38.50 5.70
CA THR A 465 0.85 -38.59 6.97
C THR A 465 -0.18 -37.47 7.12
N LEU A 466 -0.11 -36.44 6.29
CA LEU A 466 -1.11 -35.38 6.28
C LEU A 466 -2.40 -35.85 5.61
N PRO A 467 -3.58 -35.34 6.03
CA PRO A 467 -4.87 -35.81 5.52
C PRO A 467 -4.99 -35.77 3.98
N ASP A 468 -4.51 -34.69 3.38
CA ASP A 468 -4.56 -34.46 1.92
C ASP A 468 -3.21 -34.66 1.23
N GLY A 469 -2.18 -35.19 1.95
CA GLY A 469 -0.87 -35.47 1.39
C GLY A 469 -0.23 -34.25 0.72
N TYR A 470 0.14 -34.40 -0.57
CA TYR A 470 0.74 -33.31 -1.35
C TYR A 470 -0.22 -32.16 -1.66
N ASP A 471 -1.53 -32.38 -1.59
CA ASP A 471 -2.56 -31.39 -1.84
C ASP A 471 -2.98 -30.64 -0.55
N THR A 472 -2.31 -30.93 0.58
CA THR A 472 -2.49 -30.19 1.83
C THR A 472 -2.13 -28.72 1.60
N VAL A 473 -3.08 -27.83 1.93
CA VAL A 473 -2.91 -26.38 1.80
C VAL A 473 -2.11 -25.87 2.99
N LEU A 474 -1.05 -25.15 2.71
CA LEU A 474 -0.23 -24.45 3.71
C LEU A 474 -0.85 -23.08 3.98
N ASP A 475 -1.51 -22.98 5.11
CA ASP A 475 -2.11 -21.76 5.66
C ASP A 475 -1.71 -21.59 7.13
N ASP A 476 -2.31 -20.62 7.81
CA ASP A 476 -2.06 -20.36 9.24
C ASP A 476 -2.47 -21.52 10.15
N THR A 477 -3.25 -22.49 9.66
CA THR A 477 -3.73 -23.65 10.45
C THR A 477 -2.76 -24.83 10.41
N VAL A 478 -1.94 -24.96 9.36
CA VAL A 478 -0.94 -26.02 9.20
C VAL A 478 0.42 -25.55 9.68
N THR A 479 0.77 -25.93 10.92
CA THR A 479 2.04 -25.54 11.52
C THR A 479 3.15 -26.51 11.12
N LEU A 480 4.03 -26.12 10.20
CA LEU A 480 5.25 -26.85 9.86
C LEU A 480 6.40 -26.44 10.80
N SER A 481 7.22 -27.41 11.23
CA SER A 481 8.46 -27.09 11.93
C SER A 481 9.46 -26.37 11.01
N VAL A 482 10.40 -25.63 11.60
CA VAL A 482 11.47 -24.93 10.83
C VAL A 482 12.21 -25.92 9.93
N GLY A 483 12.56 -27.09 10.42
CA GLY A 483 13.24 -28.12 9.63
C GLY A 483 12.39 -28.67 8.48
N GLN A 484 11.08 -28.87 8.70
CA GLN A 484 10.18 -29.30 7.63
C GLN A 484 10.07 -28.24 6.51
N LYS A 485 9.96 -26.95 6.88
CA LYS A 485 9.99 -25.84 5.90
C LYS A 485 11.30 -25.85 5.11
N GLN A 486 12.42 -26.07 5.78
CA GLN A 486 13.73 -26.13 5.13
C GLN A 486 13.85 -27.31 4.16
N LEU A 487 13.39 -28.52 4.56
CA LEU A 487 13.37 -29.68 3.65
C LEU A 487 12.50 -29.45 2.41
N LEU A 488 11.34 -28.76 2.55
CA LEU A 488 10.50 -28.38 1.39
C LEU A 488 11.23 -27.41 0.46
N THR A 489 11.96 -26.42 0.98
CA THR A 489 12.72 -25.48 0.13
C THR A 489 13.92 -26.16 -0.55
N ILE A 490 14.57 -27.15 0.10
CA ILE A 490 15.61 -27.98 -0.51
C ILE A 490 15.01 -28.85 -1.65
N ALA A 491 13.84 -29.46 -1.42
CA ALA A 491 13.14 -30.23 -2.46
C ALA A 491 12.76 -29.36 -3.66
N ARG A 492 12.30 -28.12 -3.43
CA ARG A 492 12.06 -27.11 -4.48
C ARG A 492 13.33 -26.84 -5.31
N ALA A 493 14.46 -26.65 -4.65
CA ALA A 493 15.74 -26.42 -5.30
C ALA A 493 16.22 -27.64 -6.11
N LEU A 494 15.96 -28.85 -5.62
CA LEU A 494 16.27 -30.12 -6.30
C LEU A 494 15.44 -30.28 -7.58
N LEU A 495 14.15 -29.89 -7.54
CA LEU A 495 13.26 -29.93 -8.71
C LEU A 495 13.67 -28.96 -9.80
N LYS A 496 14.18 -27.79 -9.44
CA LYS A 496 14.67 -26.79 -10.40
C LYS A 496 15.87 -27.28 -11.22
N ASP A 497 16.72 -28.13 -10.65
CA ASP A 497 17.82 -28.81 -11.32
C ASP A 497 18.80 -27.88 -12.08
N SER A 498 19.14 -26.74 -11.47
CA SER A 498 20.08 -25.76 -12.02
C SER A 498 21.54 -26.18 -11.80
N PRO A 499 22.48 -25.84 -12.74
CA PRO A 499 23.89 -26.18 -12.62
C PRO A 499 24.63 -25.43 -11.51
N LEU A 500 24.10 -24.26 -11.09
CA LEU A 500 24.65 -23.43 -10.04
C LEU A 500 23.73 -23.44 -8.81
N LEU A 501 24.31 -23.47 -7.63
CA LEU A 501 23.58 -23.55 -6.37
C LEU A 501 24.11 -22.53 -5.37
N ILE A 502 23.20 -21.87 -4.68
CA ILE A 502 23.49 -21.00 -3.54
C ILE A 502 22.80 -21.58 -2.32
N LEU A 503 23.59 -21.78 -1.26
CA LEU A 503 23.11 -22.26 0.05
C LEU A 503 23.50 -21.25 1.13
N ASP A 504 22.49 -20.75 1.85
CA ASP A 504 22.72 -19.96 3.08
C ASP A 504 22.35 -20.84 4.29
N GLU A 505 23.39 -21.32 4.99
CA GLU A 505 23.28 -22.36 6.00
C GLU A 505 23.09 -21.75 7.39
N ALA A 506 21.84 -21.63 7.88
CA ALA A 506 21.57 -21.34 9.27
C ALA A 506 20.49 -22.27 9.82
N THR A 507 20.89 -23.15 10.74
CA THR A 507 20.01 -24.17 11.34
C THR A 507 19.99 -24.10 12.86
N SER A 508 20.11 -22.93 13.45
CA SER A 508 20.24 -22.71 14.91
C SER A 508 19.03 -23.12 15.76
N SER A 509 17.97 -23.70 15.17
CA SER A 509 16.71 -23.97 15.89
C SER A 509 16.05 -25.30 15.51
N VAL A 510 16.84 -26.31 15.12
CA VAL A 510 16.34 -27.61 14.64
C VAL A 510 16.89 -28.73 15.51
N ASP A 511 16.09 -29.76 15.78
CA ASP A 511 16.55 -30.94 16.51
C ASP A 511 17.62 -31.74 15.74
N THR A 512 18.49 -32.44 16.44
CA THR A 512 19.67 -33.16 15.87
C THR A 512 19.30 -34.15 14.77
N ARG A 513 18.16 -34.85 14.89
CA ARG A 513 17.73 -35.82 13.87
C ARG A 513 17.31 -35.12 12.56
N THR A 514 16.53 -34.04 12.68
CA THR A 514 16.12 -33.25 11.53
C THR A 514 17.31 -32.53 10.91
N GLU A 515 18.28 -32.11 11.74
CA GLU A 515 19.53 -31.53 11.27
C GLU A 515 20.34 -32.50 10.41
N GLU A 516 20.47 -33.77 10.79
CA GLU A 516 21.13 -34.80 9.96
C GLU A 516 20.39 -35.00 8.62
N LEU A 517 19.06 -34.97 8.62
CA LEU A 517 18.27 -35.09 7.41
C LEU A 517 18.50 -33.89 6.46
N ILE A 518 18.54 -32.70 6.99
CA ILE A 518 18.82 -31.47 6.24
C ILE A 518 20.23 -31.55 5.63
N GLN A 519 21.23 -31.98 6.43
CA GLN A 519 22.61 -32.11 5.95
C GLN A 519 22.72 -33.12 4.78
N LYS A 520 22.10 -34.30 4.92
CA LYS A 520 22.07 -35.30 3.84
C LYS A 520 21.37 -34.79 2.59
N ALA A 521 20.28 -34.01 2.77
CA ALA A 521 19.55 -33.39 1.68
C ALA A 521 20.39 -32.33 0.96
N MET A 522 21.14 -31.50 1.71
CA MET A 522 22.06 -30.51 1.18
C MET A 522 23.22 -31.16 0.42
N ASP A 523 23.85 -32.19 0.98
CA ASP A 523 24.95 -32.91 0.32
C ASP A 523 24.49 -33.48 -1.03
N ARG A 524 23.30 -34.10 -1.06
CA ARG A 524 22.70 -34.61 -2.29
C ARG A 524 22.36 -33.51 -3.29
N LEU A 525 21.89 -32.35 -2.81
CA LEU A 525 21.60 -31.20 -3.67
C LEU A 525 22.86 -30.64 -4.32
N MET A 526 24.02 -30.70 -3.64
CA MET A 526 25.31 -30.22 -4.15
C MET A 526 25.98 -31.16 -5.16
N GLU A 527 25.58 -32.42 -5.26
CA GLU A 527 26.21 -33.40 -6.17
C GLU A 527 26.13 -32.94 -7.62
N GLY A 528 27.31 -32.86 -8.29
CA GLY A 528 27.45 -32.50 -9.70
C GLY A 528 27.15 -31.03 -10.03
N ARG A 529 27.00 -30.16 -9.05
CA ARG A 529 26.70 -28.73 -9.23
C ARG A 529 27.78 -27.86 -8.64
N THR A 530 28.02 -26.70 -9.27
CA THR A 530 28.86 -25.67 -8.65
C THR A 530 28.08 -24.99 -7.55
N SER A 531 28.55 -25.12 -6.32
CA SER A 531 27.79 -24.70 -5.13
C SER A 531 28.55 -23.62 -4.36
N PHE A 532 27.85 -22.49 -4.09
CA PHE A 532 28.34 -21.44 -3.20
C PHE A 532 27.60 -21.57 -1.87
N VAL A 533 28.33 -21.84 -0.79
CA VAL A 533 27.77 -22.09 0.54
C VAL A 533 28.26 -21.02 1.50
N ILE A 534 27.34 -20.23 2.08
CA ILE A 534 27.65 -19.43 3.27
C ILE A 534 27.67 -20.39 4.43
N ALA A 535 28.87 -20.86 4.76
CA ALA A 535 29.02 -21.96 5.69
C ALA A 535 29.09 -21.47 7.14
N HIS A 536 28.20 -22.03 7.97
CA HIS A 536 28.16 -21.88 9.42
C HIS A 536 28.45 -23.21 10.12
N ARG A 537 28.64 -24.30 9.35
CA ARG A 537 28.90 -25.65 9.89
C ARG A 537 30.27 -26.14 9.51
N LEU A 538 30.91 -26.80 10.50
CA LEU A 538 32.24 -27.37 10.38
C LEU A 538 32.35 -28.38 9.22
N SER A 539 31.37 -29.29 9.10
CA SER A 539 31.35 -30.32 8.06
C SER A 539 31.32 -29.76 6.64
N THR A 540 30.51 -28.74 6.45
CA THR A 540 30.39 -28.07 5.14
C THR A 540 31.67 -27.33 4.74
N ILE A 541 32.31 -26.65 5.71
CA ILE A 541 33.57 -25.95 5.49
C ILE A 541 34.68 -26.93 5.16
N ARG A 542 34.81 -28.01 5.95
CA ARG A 542 35.87 -29.01 5.80
C ARG A 542 35.82 -29.76 4.47
N ASN A 543 34.62 -30.03 3.98
CA ASN A 543 34.38 -30.78 2.73
C ASN A 543 34.28 -29.89 1.49
N ALA A 544 34.58 -28.60 1.59
CA ALA A 544 34.62 -27.68 0.46
C ALA A 544 35.91 -27.83 -0.36
N ASP A 545 35.79 -27.78 -1.68
CA ASP A 545 36.94 -27.82 -2.60
C ASP A 545 37.73 -26.49 -2.59
N LEU A 546 37.03 -25.40 -2.36
CA LEU A 546 37.59 -24.06 -2.22
C LEU A 546 36.92 -23.32 -1.07
N ILE A 547 37.72 -22.77 -0.19
CA ILE A 547 37.27 -21.92 0.91
C ILE A 547 37.72 -20.49 0.62
N LEU A 548 36.79 -19.55 0.60
CA LEU A 548 37.05 -18.12 0.48
C LEU A 548 36.87 -17.49 1.86
N VAL A 549 37.95 -17.05 2.46
CA VAL A 549 37.95 -16.43 3.81
C VAL A 549 37.82 -14.93 3.64
N MET A 550 36.69 -14.40 4.10
CA MET A 550 36.36 -12.99 3.97
C MET A 550 36.53 -12.23 5.29
N LYS A 551 37.13 -11.04 5.21
CA LYS A 551 37.17 -10.07 6.29
C LYS A 551 37.09 -8.66 5.72
N ASP A 552 36.21 -7.83 6.29
CA ASP A 552 36.02 -6.44 5.89
C ASP A 552 35.88 -6.23 4.36
N GLY A 553 35.11 -7.11 3.70
CA GLY A 553 34.83 -7.06 2.27
C GLY A 553 35.93 -7.56 1.34
N ASN A 554 37.03 -8.09 1.86
CA ASN A 554 38.15 -8.63 1.11
C ASN A 554 38.26 -10.15 1.29
N ILE A 555 38.79 -10.85 0.27
CA ILE A 555 39.34 -12.19 0.45
C ILE A 555 40.72 -12.04 1.08
N ILE A 556 40.89 -12.55 2.30
CA ILE A 556 42.20 -12.52 2.97
C ILE A 556 42.98 -13.83 2.82
N GLU A 557 42.27 -14.96 2.67
CA GLU A 557 42.83 -16.27 2.46
C GLU A 557 41.92 -17.07 1.51
N GLN A 558 42.50 -17.94 0.67
CA GLN A 558 41.76 -18.87 -0.16
C GLN A 558 42.55 -20.19 -0.35
N GLY A 559 41.86 -21.31 -0.36
CA GLY A 559 42.45 -22.63 -0.49
C GLY A 559 41.52 -23.73 0.02
N ASN A 560 41.98 -24.96 0.11
CA ASN A 560 41.23 -26.02 0.77
C ASN A 560 41.47 -26.03 2.31
N HIS A 561 40.75 -26.86 3.01
CA HIS A 561 40.83 -26.94 4.50
C HIS A 561 42.25 -27.24 4.99
N GLU A 562 42.93 -28.23 4.37
CA GLU A 562 44.28 -28.66 4.79
C GLU A 562 45.32 -27.56 4.54
N GLU A 563 45.26 -26.91 3.40
CA GLU A 563 46.14 -25.79 3.05
C GLU A 563 46.01 -24.62 4.00
N LEU A 564 44.76 -24.21 4.31
CA LEU A 564 44.49 -23.07 5.17
C LEU A 564 44.82 -23.35 6.65
N MET A 565 44.60 -24.58 7.13
CA MET A 565 45.01 -24.99 8.47
C MET A 565 46.54 -25.01 8.59
N ALA A 566 47.26 -25.49 7.56
CA ALA A 566 48.71 -25.51 7.55
C ALA A 566 49.33 -24.10 7.51
N GLN A 567 48.66 -23.11 6.95
CA GLN A 567 49.10 -21.71 6.94
C GLN A 567 49.06 -21.07 8.33
N GLY A 568 48.22 -21.61 9.27
CA GLY A 568 48.05 -21.07 10.60
C GLY A 568 47.57 -19.61 10.66
N GLY A 569 46.79 -19.19 9.64
CA GLY A 569 46.32 -17.85 9.46
C GLY A 569 44.95 -17.60 10.10
N PHE A 570 44.22 -16.59 9.63
CA PHE A 570 42.92 -16.18 10.12
C PHE A 570 41.86 -17.30 10.08
N TYR A 571 41.92 -18.15 9.03
CA TYR A 571 41.05 -19.33 8.92
C TYR A 571 41.28 -20.32 10.07
N ALA A 572 42.55 -20.65 10.38
CA ALA A 572 42.88 -21.57 11.44
C ALA A 572 42.44 -21.02 12.82
N ASP A 573 42.59 -19.69 13.05
CA ASP A 573 42.14 -19.05 14.25
C ASP A 573 40.61 -19.09 14.36
N LEU A 574 39.91 -18.78 13.28
CA LEU A 574 38.43 -18.82 13.21
C LEU A 574 37.91 -20.25 13.46
N TYR A 575 38.55 -21.22 12.79
CA TYR A 575 38.20 -22.63 12.94
C TYR A 575 38.38 -23.11 14.42
N ASN A 576 39.53 -22.82 15.01
CA ASN A 576 39.82 -23.22 16.37
C ASN A 576 38.96 -22.49 17.44
N SER A 577 38.60 -21.23 17.20
CA SER A 577 37.80 -20.47 18.15
C SER A 577 36.30 -20.81 18.13
N GLN A 578 35.75 -21.13 16.95
CA GLN A 578 34.31 -21.41 16.83
C GLN A 578 33.92 -22.88 16.96
N PHE A 579 34.89 -23.82 16.74
CA PHE A 579 34.57 -25.22 16.57
C PHE A 579 35.34 -26.16 17.49
N THR A 580 36.26 -25.66 18.32
CA THR A 580 36.96 -26.50 19.35
C THR A 580 36.16 -26.57 20.65
N GLU A 581 35.24 -25.63 20.93
CA GLU A 581 34.37 -25.67 22.09
C GLU A 581 33.30 -26.76 22.04
N ASP A 582 32.84 -27.13 20.83
CA ASP A 582 31.81 -28.16 20.60
C ASP A 582 32.31 -29.60 20.82
N GLN A 583 33.63 -29.84 20.96
CA GLN A 583 34.21 -31.17 21.23
C GLN A 583 34.49 -31.46 22.71
N VAL A 584 34.18 -30.56 23.63
CA VAL A 584 34.42 -30.73 25.08
C VAL A 584 33.16 -31.21 25.82
N GLU A 585 32.01 -31.32 25.14
CA GLU A 585 30.73 -31.80 25.73
C GLU A 585 30.27 -33.17 25.17
N GLU A 586 31.16 -34.09 24.72
CA GLU A 586 30.86 -35.51 24.53
C GLU A 586 31.46 -36.40 25.64
#